data_6efd4bcc2b4122a3558e017f9e5f48af
#
_entry.id   6efd4bcc2b4122a3558e017f9e5f48af
#
_cell.length_a   1.000
_cell.length_b   1.000
_cell.length_c   1.000
_cell.angle_alpha   90.00
_cell.angle_beta   90.00
_cell.angle_gamma   90.00
#
_symmetry.space_group_name_H-M   'P 1'
#
loop_
_entity.id
_entity.type
_entity.pdbx_description
1 polymer ?
#
loop_
_entity_poly.entity_id
_entity_poly.type
_entity_poly.pdbx_seq_one_letter_code
_entity_poly.pdbx_strand_id
1 'polypeptide(L)'
;MAFEATKREWSELYAFFRLLSDGYVYAGTPDAKKNENLCWPVAMVQREEHDGTRQYIIENEEIHIVGENIDKRIPREDFATVASLVLDAVKESKEMDVTSPDGVEEFLDEVAIFDLEAKTDDRTDFYVAFYNVNTPLVGFCVRSKLSPMFHFFDSRKDVGAGFLVFFIWKAAVDTCGMLNVYRMTSLN
;
A
#
# COMPACT_ATOMS: atom_id res chain seq x y z
N MET A 1 22.98 10.42 4.91
CA MET A 1 22.11 11.13 5.89
C MET A 1 20.88 10.26 5.97
N ALA A 2 20.48 9.77 7.15
CA ALA A 2 19.32 8.90 7.24
C ALA A 2 18.05 9.66 6.83
N PHE A 3 17.23 9.07 5.99
CA PHE A 3 15.96 9.63 5.55
C PHE A 3 14.94 9.56 6.70
N GLU A 4 14.23 10.64 6.96
CA GLU A 4 13.19 10.71 7.97
C GLU A 4 11.84 11.00 7.31
N ALA A 5 10.81 10.26 7.74
CA ALA A 5 9.45 10.46 7.28
C ALA A 5 8.44 10.16 8.39
N THR A 6 7.22 10.64 8.21
CA THR A 6 6.15 10.41 9.18
C THR A 6 5.71 8.94 9.22
N LYS A 7 5.14 8.51 10.34
CA LYS A 7 4.53 7.17 10.43
C LYS A 7 3.45 6.94 9.38
N ARG A 8 2.79 7.99 8.91
CA ARG A 8 1.80 7.89 7.84
C ARG A 8 2.46 7.49 6.53
N GLU A 9 3.49 8.22 6.10
CA GLU A 9 4.21 7.97 4.86
C GLU A 9 4.82 6.57 4.84
N TRP A 10 5.49 6.17 5.93
CA TRP A 10 6.02 4.81 6.08
C TRP A 10 4.92 3.74 6.05
N SER A 11 3.73 4.03 6.60
CA SER A 11 2.60 3.09 6.55
C SER A 11 2.03 2.94 5.14
N GLU A 12 2.01 4.00 4.34
CA GLU A 12 1.61 3.96 2.94
C GLU A 12 2.58 3.10 2.13
N LEU A 13 3.89 3.33 2.29
CA LEU A 13 4.91 2.52 1.64
C LEU A 13 4.85 1.05 2.06
N TYR A 14 4.68 0.78 3.36
CA TYR A 14 4.50 -0.57 3.88
C TYR A 14 3.32 -1.29 3.20
N ALA A 15 2.16 -0.63 3.14
CA ALA A 15 0.97 -1.21 2.53
C ALA A 15 1.19 -1.50 1.04
N PHE A 16 1.83 -0.61 0.33
CA PHE A 16 2.17 -0.75 -1.08
C PHE A 16 3.12 -1.95 -1.30
N PHE A 17 4.24 -2.03 -0.58
CA PHE A 17 5.19 -3.12 -0.72
C PHE A 17 4.60 -4.46 -0.28
N ARG A 18 3.79 -4.46 0.76
CA ARG A 18 3.10 -5.64 1.23
C ARG A 18 2.08 -6.16 0.20
N LEU A 19 1.38 -5.24 -0.48
CA LEU A 19 0.47 -5.59 -1.56
C LEU A 19 1.20 -6.26 -2.72
N LEU A 20 2.35 -5.71 -3.13
CA LEU A 20 3.17 -6.28 -4.19
C LEU A 20 3.69 -7.67 -3.82
N SER A 21 4.21 -7.81 -2.60
CA SER A 21 4.76 -9.09 -2.14
C SER A 21 3.70 -10.18 -1.94
N ASP A 22 2.53 -9.86 -1.37
CA ASP A 22 1.46 -10.85 -1.16
C ASP A 22 0.69 -11.17 -2.45
N GLY A 23 0.51 -10.18 -3.33
CA GLY A 23 -0.21 -10.33 -4.59
C GLY A 23 -1.72 -10.57 -4.45
N TYR A 24 -2.30 -10.30 -3.29
CA TYR A 24 -3.72 -10.49 -3.01
C TYR A 24 -4.30 -9.36 -2.17
N VAL A 25 -5.54 -9.01 -2.45
CA VAL A 25 -6.37 -8.16 -1.59
C VAL A 25 -7.49 -9.00 -0.99
N TYR A 26 -7.71 -8.87 0.30
CA TYR A 26 -8.74 -9.61 1.03
C TYR A 26 -9.88 -8.69 1.43
N ALA A 27 -11.12 -9.19 1.35
CA ALA A 27 -12.26 -8.47 1.90
C ALA A 27 -12.13 -8.31 3.43
N GLY A 28 -12.60 -7.17 3.92
CA GLY A 28 -12.82 -6.97 5.34
C GLY A 28 -14.20 -7.41 5.78
N THR A 29 -14.33 -7.83 7.04
CA THR A 29 -15.62 -8.04 7.69
C THR A 29 -16.11 -6.72 8.33
N PRO A 30 -17.41 -6.59 8.69
CA PRO A 30 -17.92 -5.38 9.33
C PRO A 30 -17.23 -5.01 10.65
N ASP A 31 -16.65 -5.98 11.34
CA ASP A 31 -15.86 -5.80 12.57
C ASP A 31 -14.37 -5.59 12.29
N ALA A 32 -14.04 -5.21 11.07
CA ALA A 32 -12.70 -4.87 10.61
C ALA A 32 -11.69 -6.02 10.75
N LYS A 33 -12.09 -7.25 10.47
CA LYS A 33 -11.20 -8.41 10.37
C LYS A 33 -11.03 -8.86 8.93
N LYS A 34 -9.93 -9.52 8.64
CA LYS A 34 -9.67 -10.15 7.34
C LYS A 34 -10.66 -11.30 7.10
N ASN A 35 -11.32 -11.28 5.94
CA ASN A 35 -12.10 -12.42 5.46
C ASN A 35 -11.21 -13.28 4.55
N GLU A 36 -10.73 -14.39 5.07
CA GLU A 36 -9.82 -15.29 4.35
C GLU A 36 -10.49 -16.05 3.19
N ASN A 37 -11.82 -16.12 3.19
CA ASN A 37 -12.58 -16.80 2.14
C ASN A 37 -12.88 -15.92 0.93
N LEU A 38 -12.58 -14.64 1.00
CA LEU A 38 -12.85 -13.70 -0.08
C LEU A 38 -11.63 -12.83 -0.36
N CYS A 39 -10.93 -13.16 -1.44
CA CYS A 39 -9.75 -12.43 -1.89
C CYS A 39 -9.73 -12.28 -3.41
N TRP A 40 -9.00 -11.28 -3.87
CA TRP A 40 -8.78 -11.01 -5.28
C TRP A 40 -7.28 -10.98 -5.57
N PRO A 41 -6.82 -11.80 -6.54
CA PRO A 41 -5.43 -11.76 -6.97
C PRO A 41 -5.17 -10.44 -7.73
N VAL A 42 -4.07 -9.79 -7.36
CA VAL A 42 -3.61 -8.53 -7.95
C VAL A 42 -2.75 -8.83 -9.18
N ALA A 43 -3.09 -8.22 -10.29
CA ALA A 43 -2.31 -8.31 -11.51
C ALA A 43 -1.24 -7.20 -11.59
N MET A 44 -1.62 -5.99 -11.17
CA MET A 44 -0.74 -4.83 -11.30
C MET A 44 -1.17 -3.77 -10.29
N VAL A 45 -0.20 -3.01 -9.79
CA VAL A 45 -0.42 -1.79 -9.03
C VAL A 45 0.15 -0.62 -9.82
N GLN A 46 -0.62 0.45 -9.93
CA GLN A 46 -0.18 1.70 -10.55
C GLN A 46 -0.04 2.76 -9.46
N ARG A 47 1.07 3.50 -9.48
CA ARG A 47 1.36 4.58 -8.55
C ARG A 47 1.94 5.77 -9.30
N GLU A 48 1.57 6.98 -8.87
CA GLU A 48 2.18 8.21 -9.38
C GLU A 48 3.46 8.49 -8.60
N GLU A 49 4.57 8.51 -9.32
CA GLU A 49 5.90 8.81 -8.80
C GLU A 49 6.34 10.23 -9.24
N HIS A 50 7.51 10.66 -8.81
CA HIS A 50 8.05 11.97 -9.15
C HIS A 50 8.28 12.18 -10.67
N ASP A 51 8.51 11.09 -11.39
CA ASP A 51 8.77 11.06 -12.85
C ASP A 51 7.54 10.63 -13.68
N GLY A 52 6.36 10.53 -13.07
CA GLY A 52 5.09 10.18 -13.72
C GLY A 52 4.52 8.85 -13.26
N THR A 53 3.53 8.39 -14.02
CA THR A 53 2.82 7.13 -13.73
C THR A 53 3.75 5.93 -13.87
N ARG A 54 3.76 5.07 -12.85
CA ARG A 54 4.54 3.84 -12.83
C ARG A 54 3.67 2.64 -12.56
N GLN A 55 3.94 1.54 -13.28
CA GLN A 55 3.24 0.27 -13.15
C GLN A 55 4.15 -0.78 -12.51
N TYR A 56 3.62 -1.48 -11.54
CA TYR A 56 4.26 -2.59 -10.84
C TYR A 56 3.45 -3.85 -11.14
N ILE A 57 3.90 -4.62 -12.11
CA ILE A 57 3.21 -5.82 -12.63
C ILE A 57 3.69 -7.03 -11.84
N ILE A 58 2.76 -7.79 -11.28
CA ILE A 58 3.09 -8.98 -10.49
C ILE A 58 3.25 -10.17 -11.41
N GLU A 59 4.47 -10.64 -11.60
CA GLU A 59 4.85 -11.77 -12.45
C GLU A 59 5.44 -12.90 -11.60
N ASN A 60 4.65 -13.92 -11.23
CA ASN A 60 5.10 -15.06 -10.42
C ASN A 60 5.90 -14.61 -9.18
N GLU A 61 7.25 -14.81 -9.20
CA GLU A 61 8.16 -14.50 -8.11
C GLU A 61 8.83 -13.11 -8.23
N GLU A 62 8.48 -12.34 -9.25
CA GLU A 62 9.08 -11.03 -9.52
C GLU A 62 8.02 -9.94 -9.66
N ILE A 63 8.43 -8.71 -9.42
CA ILE A 63 7.68 -7.50 -9.76
C ILE A 63 8.39 -6.85 -10.93
N HIS A 64 7.69 -6.72 -12.06
CA HIS A 64 8.16 -5.97 -13.21
C HIS A 64 7.71 -4.51 -13.08
N ILE A 65 8.66 -3.62 -12.86
CA ILE A 65 8.46 -2.19 -12.69
C ILE A 65 8.63 -1.52 -14.06
N VAL A 66 7.59 -0.85 -14.53
CA VAL A 66 7.58 -0.16 -15.84
C VAL A 66 7.16 1.29 -15.64
N GLY A 67 7.97 2.20 -16.12
CA GLY A 67 7.73 3.65 -16.10
C GLY A 67 8.50 4.36 -17.21
N GLU A 68 8.44 5.69 -17.26
CA GLU A 68 9.11 6.46 -18.31
C GLU A 68 10.64 6.23 -18.32
N ASN A 69 11.24 6.14 -17.12
CA ASN A 69 12.69 6.04 -16.95
C ASN A 69 13.13 4.73 -16.29
N ILE A 70 12.23 3.76 -16.13
CA ILE A 70 12.52 2.48 -15.48
C ILE A 70 11.86 1.32 -16.20
N ASP A 71 12.61 0.26 -16.41
CA ASP A 71 12.14 -1.07 -16.84
C ASP A 71 13.02 -2.11 -16.11
N LYS A 72 12.50 -2.64 -14.99
CA LYS A 72 13.31 -3.46 -14.09
C LYS A 72 12.47 -4.58 -13.46
N ARG A 73 13.09 -5.73 -13.20
CA ARG A 73 12.48 -6.83 -12.46
C ARG A 73 13.17 -7.01 -11.12
N ILE A 74 12.38 -7.09 -10.08
CA ILE A 74 12.83 -7.20 -8.69
C ILE A 74 12.11 -8.40 -8.05
N PRO A 75 12.80 -9.27 -7.31
CA PRO A 75 12.17 -10.37 -6.58
C PRO A 75 11.08 -9.87 -5.61
N ARG A 76 9.96 -10.57 -5.56
CA ARG A 76 8.85 -10.26 -4.63
C ARG A 76 9.28 -10.37 -3.17
N GLU A 77 10.22 -11.24 -2.88
CA GLU A 77 10.77 -11.46 -1.54
C GLU A 77 11.49 -10.21 -1.01
N ASP A 78 12.12 -9.43 -1.88
CA ASP A 78 12.79 -8.18 -1.48
C ASP A 78 11.76 -7.15 -1.00
N PHE A 79 10.62 -7.02 -1.68
CA PHE A 79 9.51 -6.18 -1.22
C PHE A 79 8.95 -6.66 0.13
N ALA A 80 8.84 -7.98 0.35
CA ALA A 80 8.38 -8.54 1.62
C ALA A 80 9.34 -8.21 2.76
N THR A 81 10.64 -8.34 2.50
CA THR A 81 11.71 -8.06 3.46
C THR A 81 11.70 -6.60 3.86
N VAL A 82 11.71 -5.69 2.88
CA VAL A 82 11.70 -4.24 3.14
C VAL A 82 10.40 -3.81 3.83
N ALA A 83 9.24 -4.34 3.43
CA ALA A 83 8.00 -4.08 4.12
C ALA A 83 8.06 -4.47 5.61
N SER A 84 8.71 -5.59 5.94
CA SER A 84 8.86 -6.04 7.33
C SER A 84 9.75 -5.09 8.13
N LEU A 85 10.88 -4.66 7.56
CA LEU A 85 11.78 -3.68 8.20
C LEU A 85 11.07 -2.35 8.50
N VAL A 86 10.32 -1.84 7.51
CA VAL A 86 9.53 -0.60 7.66
C VAL A 86 8.48 -0.75 8.77
N LEU A 87 7.74 -1.87 8.79
CA LEU A 87 6.72 -2.11 9.80
C LEU A 87 7.29 -2.13 11.22
N ASP A 88 8.42 -2.81 11.41
CA ASP A 88 9.07 -2.93 12.72
C ASP A 88 9.58 -1.56 13.19
N ALA A 89 10.21 -0.78 12.32
CA ALA A 89 10.63 0.59 12.64
C ALA A 89 9.46 1.49 13.06
N VAL A 90 8.35 1.45 12.32
CA VAL A 90 7.14 2.24 12.64
C VAL A 90 6.52 1.83 13.97
N LYS A 91 6.54 0.53 14.32
CA LYS A 91 6.03 0.03 15.60
C LYS A 91 6.91 0.39 16.78
N GLU A 92 8.23 0.31 16.63
CA GLU A 92 9.20 0.56 17.69
C GLU A 92 9.37 2.04 18.00
N SER A 93 9.22 2.91 16.99
CA SER A 93 9.33 4.36 17.20
C SER A 93 8.20 4.86 18.11
N LYS A 94 8.58 5.71 19.05
CA LYS A 94 7.65 6.48 19.91
C LYS A 94 7.34 7.86 19.33
N GLU A 95 8.13 8.30 18.36
CA GLU A 95 8.04 9.60 17.72
C GLU A 95 7.10 9.58 16.51
N MET A 96 6.72 10.76 16.03
CA MET A 96 5.89 10.91 14.84
C MET A 96 6.69 10.63 13.57
N ASP A 97 7.94 11.08 13.57
CA ASP A 97 8.87 10.87 12.48
C ASP A 97 9.72 9.64 12.78
N VAL A 98 9.96 8.84 11.78
CA VAL A 98 10.68 7.58 11.85
C VAL A 98 11.85 7.65 10.89
N THR A 99 13.03 7.36 11.41
CA THR A 99 14.24 7.25 10.59
C THR A 99 14.18 5.97 9.74
N SER A 100 14.66 6.06 8.52
CA SER A 100 14.77 4.92 7.62
C SER A 100 15.55 3.77 8.26
N PRO A 101 15.03 2.54 8.26
CA PRO A 101 15.79 1.37 8.66
C PRO A 101 16.96 1.10 7.70
N ASP A 102 18.02 0.45 8.21
CA ASP A 102 19.17 0.05 7.40
C ASP A 102 18.73 -0.82 6.22
N GLY A 103 19.25 -0.53 5.04
CA GLY A 103 18.97 -1.25 3.79
C GLY A 103 17.68 -0.82 3.06
N VAL A 104 16.83 -0.01 3.69
CA VAL A 104 15.58 0.46 3.05
C VAL A 104 15.89 1.54 2.02
N GLU A 105 16.80 2.46 2.29
CA GLU A 105 17.17 3.53 1.35
C GLU A 105 17.78 2.96 0.07
N GLU A 106 18.67 1.98 0.20
CA GLU A 106 19.30 1.31 -0.93
C GLU A 106 18.26 0.60 -1.81
N PHE A 107 17.25 -0.01 -1.19
CA PHE A 107 16.16 -0.62 -1.93
C PHE A 107 15.26 0.42 -2.61
N LEU A 108 14.95 1.53 -1.95
CA LEU A 108 14.18 2.63 -2.56
C LEU A 108 14.91 3.21 -3.77
N ASP A 109 16.23 3.39 -3.68
CA ASP A 109 17.06 3.81 -4.81
C ASP A 109 17.04 2.77 -5.93
N GLU A 110 17.10 1.48 -5.57
CA GLU A 110 17.04 0.39 -6.53
C GLU A 110 15.73 0.36 -7.33
N VAL A 111 14.60 0.58 -6.67
CA VAL A 111 13.28 0.64 -7.31
C VAL A 111 12.91 2.05 -7.79
N ALA A 112 13.83 3.01 -7.65
CA ALA A 112 13.71 4.40 -8.03
C ALA A 112 12.50 5.12 -7.38
N ILE A 113 12.21 4.83 -6.12
CA ILE A 113 11.20 5.52 -5.31
C ILE A 113 11.89 6.57 -4.45
N PHE A 114 11.65 7.84 -4.75
CA PHE A 114 12.29 8.96 -4.05
C PHE A 114 11.32 9.73 -3.16
N ASP A 115 10.02 9.50 -3.31
CA ASP A 115 8.96 10.06 -2.48
C ASP A 115 8.10 8.94 -1.88
N LEU A 116 7.91 8.95 -0.57
CA LEU A 116 7.11 7.92 0.11
C LEU A 116 5.61 8.11 -0.14
N GLU A 117 5.15 9.36 -0.27
CA GLU A 117 3.77 9.67 -0.66
C GLU A 117 3.63 9.67 -2.20
N ALA A 118 2.55 9.09 -2.69
CA ALA A 118 2.22 9.15 -4.11
C ALA A 118 1.89 10.60 -4.54
N LYS A 119 2.28 10.97 -5.75
CA LYS A 119 2.05 12.32 -6.31
C LYS A 119 0.69 12.41 -7.01
N THR A 120 -0.39 12.20 -6.26
CA THR A 120 -1.76 12.26 -6.81
C THR A 120 -2.51 13.51 -6.35
N ASP A 121 -3.39 14.01 -7.21
CA ASP A 121 -4.29 15.14 -6.89
C ASP A 121 -5.56 14.70 -6.15
N ASP A 122 -5.88 13.39 -6.13
CA ASP A 122 -7.19 12.86 -5.74
C ASP A 122 -7.23 12.09 -4.41
N ARG A 123 -6.24 12.15 -3.57
CA ARG A 123 -6.12 11.39 -2.31
C ARG A 123 -6.02 9.87 -2.49
N THR A 124 -5.78 9.39 -3.69
CA THR A 124 -5.56 7.97 -3.97
C THR A 124 -4.08 7.67 -3.85
N ASP A 125 -3.69 6.74 -3.00
CA ASP A 125 -2.28 6.43 -2.80
C ASP A 125 -1.75 5.51 -3.91
N PHE A 126 -2.59 4.61 -4.43
CA PHE A 126 -2.29 3.78 -5.60
C PHE A 126 -3.55 3.16 -6.20
N TYR A 127 -3.44 2.72 -7.45
CA TYR A 127 -4.50 2.02 -8.18
C TYR A 127 -4.14 0.55 -8.40
N VAL A 128 -5.13 -0.34 -8.33
CA VAL A 128 -4.95 -1.78 -8.45
C VAL A 128 -5.77 -2.35 -9.61
N ALA A 129 -5.13 -3.16 -10.45
CA ALA A 129 -5.80 -4.05 -11.39
C ALA A 129 -5.84 -5.47 -10.84
N PHE A 130 -6.98 -6.14 -10.96
CA PHE A 130 -7.16 -7.51 -10.49
C PHE A 130 -7.18 -8.49 -11.66
N TYR A 131 -6.70 -9.71 -11.43
CA TYR A 131 -6.88 -10.80 -12.40
C TYR A 131 -8.35 -11.18 -12.53
N ASN A 132 -8.76 -11.51 -13.76
CA ASN A 132 -10.10 -12.03 -14.07
C ASN A 132 -11.27 -11.10 -13.71
N VAL A 133 -11.01 -9.84 -13.46
CA VAL A 133 -12.03 -8.83 -13.21
C VAL A 133 -11.96 -7.78 -14.30
N ASN A 134 -13.01 -7.69 -15.11
CA ASN A 134 -13.09 -6.69 -16.19
C ASN A 134 -13.58 -5.35 -15.62
N THR A 135 -12.85 -4.85 -14.61
CA THR A 135 -13.11 -3.54 -14.01
C THR A 135 -11.99 -2.58 -14.37
N PRO A 136 -12.26 -1.25 -14.39
CA PRO A 136 -11.21 -0.25 -14.42
C PRO A 136 -10.30 -0.38 -13.19
N LEU A 137 -9.18 0.31 -13.21
CA LEU A 137 -8.29 0.43 -12.06
C LEU A 137 -9.07 0.90 -10.82
N VAL A 138 -8.81 0.26 -9.70
CA VAL A 138 -9.45 0.55 -8.42
C VAL A 138 -8.52 1.36 -7.56
N GLY A 139 -8.92 2.58 -7.19
CA GLY A 139 -8.13 3.45 -6.31
C GLY A 139 -8.19 3.01 -4.85
N PHE A 140 -7.04 3.00 -4.21
CA PHE A 140 -6.86 2.69 -2.79
C PHE A 140 -6.30 3.88 -2.04
N CYS A 141 -6.82 4.09 -0.83
CA CYS A 141 -6.31 5.07 0.11
C CYS A 141 -5.95 4.36 1.41
N VAL A 142 -4.69 4.44 1.80
CA VAL A 142 -4.17 3.79 3.02
C VAL A 142 -4.49 4.63 4.25
N ARG A 143 -4.94 3.99 5.31
CA ARG A 143 -5.15 4.61 6.62
C ARG A 143 -4.49 3.75 7.68
N SER A 144 -3.56 4.34 8.42
CA SER A 144 -2.81 3.64 9.46
C SER A 144 -3.33 4.00 10.86
N LYS A 145 -3.57 3.00 11.69
CA LYS A 145 -3.82 3.19 13.12
C LYS A 145 -2.57 3.53 13.93
N LEU A 146 -1.40 3.36 13.33
CA LEU A 146 -0.12 3.74 13.93
C LEU A 146 0.13 5.25 13.83
N SER A 147 -0.65 5.95 12.99
CA SER A 147 -0.65 7.41 12.92
C SER A 147 -1.66 7.99 13.92
N PRO A 148 -1.27 8.98 14.74
CA PRO A 148 -2.17 9.61 15.72
C PRO A 148 -3.29 10.45 15.09
N MET A 149 -3.21 10.75 13.80
CA MET A 149 -4.23 11.48 13.03
C MET A 149 -5.26 10.53 12.38
N PHE A 150 -5.53 9.39 13.00
CA PHE A 150 -6.51 8.46 12.50
C PHE A 150 -7.94 8.98 12.73
N HIS A 151 -8.60 9.44 11.67
CA HIS A 151 -10.02 9.75 11.69
C HIS A 151 -10.79 8.71 10.87
N PHE A 152 -11.69 8.01 11.52
CA PHE A 152 -12.74 7.24 10.85
C PHE A 152 -13.73 8.23 10.24
N PHE A 153 -13.66 8.44 8.92
CA PHE A 153 -14.77 9.06 8.23
C PHE A 153 -15.90 8.03 8.12
N ASP A 154 -17.03 8.33 8.74
CA ASP A 154 -18.25 7.56 8.52
C ASP A 154 -18.73 7.83 7.09
N SER A 155 -18.28 7.00 6.16
CA SER A 155 -18.58 7.10 4.73
C SER A 155 -20.06 6.84 4.40
N ARG A 156 -20.89 6.52 5.39
CA ARG A 156 -22.32 6.26 5.19
C ARG A 156 -23.11 7.49 4.74
N LYS A 157 -22.57 8.68 4.83
CA LYS A 157 -23.26 9.92 4.45
C LYS A 157 -22.99 10.41 3.02
N ASP A 158 -21.92 9.94 2.36
CA ASP A 158 -21.47 10.49 1.09
C ASP A 158 -21.43 9.47 -0.06
N VAL A 159 -21.91 8.27 0.12
CA VAL A 159 -21.85 7.23 -0.92
C VAL A 159 -23.23 7.04 -1.53
N GLY A 160 -23.48 7.72 -2.66
CA GLY A 160 -24.47 7.24 -3.63
C GLY A 160 -24.07 5.84 -4.07
N ALA A 161 -24.92 4.86 -3.82
CA ALA A 161 -24.99 3.48 -4.34
C ALA A 161 -23.69 2.83 -4.87
N GLY A 162 -22.56 2.97 -4.18
CA GLY A 162 -21.32 2.27 -4.46
C GLY A 162 -20.99 1.28 -3.34
N PHE A 163 -20.66 0.06 -3.67
CA PHE A 163 -20.27 -0.95 -2.70
C PHE A 163 -19.01 -0.50 -1.93
N LEU A 164 -19.15 -0.34 -0.61
CA LEU A 164 -18.02 -0.10 0.27
C LEU A 164 -17.36 -1.45 0.57
N VAL A 165 -16.23 -1.72 -0.05
CA VAL A 165 -15.43 -2.90 0.27
C VAL A 165 -14.30 -2.45 1.21
N PHE A 166 -14.31 -2.96 2.43
CA PHE A 166 -13.23 -2.74 3.39
C PHE A 166 -12.16 -3.79 3.16
N PHE A 167 -10.96 -3.35 2.84
CA PHE A 167 -9.81 -4.23 2.81
C PHE A 167 -9.01 -4.06 4.09
N ILE A 168 -8.76 -5.15 4.78
CA ILE A 168 -7.98 -5.14 6.00
C ILE A 168 -6.76 -6.00 5.79
N TRP A 169 -5.63 -5.36 5.93
CA TRP A 169 -4.38 -6.05 6.04
C TRP A 169 -4.00 -6.20 7.50
N LYS A 170 -4.05 -7.41 7.99
CA LYS A 170 -3.50 -7.74 9.30
C LYS A 170 -2.02 -8.02 9.11
N ALA A 171 -1.16 -7.07 9.52
CA ALA A 171 0.18 -7.45 9.87
C ALA A 171 0.05 -8.49 11.00
N ALA A 172 0.47 -9.72 10.71
CA ALA A 172 0.46 -10.77 11.71
C ALA A 172 1.32 -10.31 12.88
N VAL A 173 0.71 -10.01 14.01
CA VAL A 173 1.17 -10.30 15.36
C VAL A 173 0.14 -9.75 16.34
N ASP A 174 -0.20 -10.51 17.33
CA ASP A 174 -0.95 -10.16 18.52
C ASP A 174 -0.36 -8.89 19.14
N THR A 175 -1.24 -7.92 19.38
CA THR A 175 -1.03 -6.61 19.97
C THR A 175 -0.83 -5.44 19.00
N CYS A 176 -1.93 -4.73 18.76
CA CYS A 176 -1.97 -3.30 18.52
C CYS A 176 -1.34 -2.73 17.24
N GLY A 177 -1.80 -3.16 16.08
CA GLY A 177 -1.40 -2.50 14.83
C GLY A 177 -2.21 -2.98 13.64
N MET A 178 -3.39 -2.43 13.43
CA MET A 178 -4.14 -2.65 12.18
C MET A 178 -3.82 -1.56 11.19
N LEU A 179 -3.27 -1.95 10.05
CA LEU A 179 -3.30 -1.12 8.85
C LEU A 179 -4.67 -1.34 8.18
N ASN A 180 -5.45 -0.31 8.09
CA ASN A 180 -6.74 -0.37 7.40
C ASN A 180 -6.60 0.37 6.07
N VAL A 181 -6.83 -0.33 4.98
CA VAL A 181 -6.93 0.26 3.64
C VAL A 181 -8.40 0.50 3.34
N TYR A 182 -8.79 1.74 3.10
CA TYR A 182 -10.17 2.12 2.85
C TYR A 182 -10.34 2.84 1.52
N ARG A 183 -11.44 2.57 0.91
CA ARG A 183 -12.14 3.25 -0.17
C ARG A 183 -11.78 2.82 -1.58
N MET A 184 -12.74 2.15 -2.21
CA MET A 184 -12.91 2.10 -3.66
C MET A 184 -13.62 3.37 -4.12
N THR A 185 -13.02 4.16 -4.98
CA THR A 185 -13.73 5.09 -5.83
C THR A 185 -13.74 4.49 -7.24
N SER A 186 -14.93 4.10 -7.74
CA SER A 186 -15.07 3.84 -9.16
C SER A 186 -15.03 5.18 -9.88
N LEU A 187 -14.07 5.38 -10.75
CA LEU A 187 -14.16 6.42 -11.77
C LEU A 187 -15.19 5.97 -12.81
N ASN A 188 -16.25 6.77 -12.98
CA ASN A 188 -17.17 6.67 -14.11
C ASN A 188 -16.50 7.15 -15.39
#